data_fcb2f309983c3eb7a6fca4780847b206
#
_entry.id   fcb2f309983c3eb7a6fca4780847b206
#
_cell.length_a   1.000
_cell.length_b   1.000
_cell.length_c   1.000
_cell.angle_alpha   90.00
_cell.angle_beta   90.00
_cell.angle_gamma   90.00
#
_symmetry.space_group_name_H-M   'P 1'
#
loop_
_entity.id
_entity.type
_entity.pdbx_description
1 polymer ?
#
loop_
_entity_poly.entity_id
_entity_poly.type
_entity_poly.pdbx_seq_one_letter_code
_entity_poly.pdbx_strand_id
1 'polypeptide(L)'
;MKRIDAITIIAKEAKSQDALVVSNIGFPSRELYAVHDSSANFYMLGSMGMASSIGLGFALSRPDRRVIALDGDGSVLMNLGTLATLADQDPKNYLLIILDNGCYGSTGCQPTCTCRKADLVRMAEGAGVSDVSVVTAPEEIKSGMGKSGVLVVKTELGNAKVPIIDLAPCEIIDRFMAEVASPSSCSHP
;
A
#
# COMPACT_ATOMS: atom_id res chain seq x y z
N MET A 1 -4.86 15.51 5.26
CA MET A 1 -3.57 15.69 4.53
C MET A 1 -3.73 15.31 3.07
N LYS A 2 -2.92 15.87 2.16
CA LYS A 2 -2.94 15.43 0.76
C LYS A 2 -2.34 14.04 0.62
N ARG A 3 -2.85 13.24 -0.34
CA ARG A 3 -2.35 11.86 -0.56
C ARG A 3 -0.87 11.82 -0.91
N ILE A 4 -0.37 12.74 -1.73
CA ILE A 4 1.06 12.80 -2.08
C ILE A 4 1.95 13.10 -0.87
N ASP A 5 1.49 13.89 0.09
CA ASP A 5 2.25 14.17 1.31
C ASP A 5 2.35 12.90 2.18
N ALA A 6 1.23 12.17 2.30
CA ALA A 6 1.21 10.86 2.96
C ALA A 6 2.16 9.87 2.27
N ILE A 7 2.09 9.75 0.93
CA ILE A 7 2.95 8.86 0.14
C ILE A 7 4.43 9.25 0.29
N THR A 8 4.76 10.53 0.39
CA THR A 8 6.14 10.99 0.61
C THR A 8 6.70 10.48 1.94
N ILE A 9 5.90 10.52 3.01
CA ILE A 9 6.29 9.99 4.33
C ILE A 9 6.42 8.47 4.27
N ILE A 10 5.42 7.80 3.67
CA ILE A 10 5.39 6.35 3.49
C ILE A 10 6.62 5.86 2.71
N ALA A 11 6.95 6.50 1.60
CA ALA A 11 8.10 6.13 0.77
C ALA A 11 9.43 6.27 1.53
N LYS A 12 9.60 7.36 2.28
CA LYS A 12 10.79 7.58 3.11
C LYS A 12 10.92 6.51 4.19
N GLU A 13 9.82 6.17 4.86
CA GLU A 13 9.82 5.16 5.91
C GLU A 13 9.99 3.75 5.35
N ALA A 14 9.36 3.42 4.21
CA ALA A 14 9.55 2.15 3.50
C ALA A 14 11.02 1.94 3.13
N LYS A 15 11.67 2.98 2.60
CA LYS A 15 13.11 2.95 2.31
C LYS A 15 13.95 2.67 3.56
N SER A 16 13.63 3.30 4.69
CA SER A 16 14.38 3.12 5.94
C SER A 16 14.22 1.71 6.53
N GLN A 17 13.13 1.02 6.18
CA GLN A 17 12.84 -0.36 6.60
C GLN A 17 13.30 -1.41 5.57
N ASP A 18 13.96 -1.01 4.49
CA ASP A 18 14.33 -1.90 3.37
C ASP A 18 13.12 -2.69 2.83
N ALA A 19 11.96 -2.01 2.76
CA ALA A 19 10.70 -2.65 2.44
C ALA A 19 10.47 -2.78 0.94
N LEU A 20 9.90 -3.92 0.52
CA LEU A 20 9.28 -4.08 -0.79
C LEU A 20 7.91 -3.40 -0.78
N VAL A 21 7.59 -2.62 -1.80
CA VAL A 21 6.32 -1.89 -1.89
C VAL A 21 5.54 -2.35 -3.12
N VAL A 22 4.32 -2.85 -2.91
CA VAL A 22 3.37 -3.14 -3.99
C VAL A 22 2.32 -2.04 -4.02
N SER A 23 2.35 -1.20 -5.05
CA SER A 23 1.47 -0.03 -5.15
C SER A 23 0.34 -0.27 -6.14
N ASN A 24 -0.88 0.07 -5.71
CA ASN A 24 -2.09 0.00 -6.51
C ASN A 24 -1.99 0.86 -7.78
N ILE A 25 -2.79 0.51 -8.78
CA ILE A 25 -2.88 1.24 -10.06
C ILE A 25 -3.24 2.72 -9.89
N GLY A 26 -2.95 3.51 -10.90
CA GLY A 26 -3.41 4.90 -11.03
C GLY A 26 -2.56 5.89 -10.25
N PHE A 27 -3.21 6.84 -9.59
CA PHE A 27 -2.52 7.94 -8.91
C PHE A 27 -1.62 7.50 -7.74
N PRO A 28 -1.95 6.52 -6.90
CA PRO A 28 -1.03 6.07 -5.86
C PRO A 28 0.33 5.64 -6.41
N SER A 29 0.36 4.83 -7.48
CA SER A 29 1.60 4.43 -8.15
C SER A 29 2.33 5.61 -8.79
N ARG A 30 1.61 6.50 -9.47
CA ARG A 30 2.21 7.69 -10.12
C ARG A 30 2.81 8.67 -9.10
N GLU A 31 2.12 8.88 -7.99
CA GLU A 31 2.60 9.74 -6.90
C GLU A 31 3.80 9.11 -6.20
N LEU A 32 3.78 7.79 -5.93
CA LEU A 32 4.93 7.07 -5.39
C LEU A 32 6.15 7.15 -6.32
N TYR A 33 5.95 6.91 -7.62
CA TYR A 33 7.01 7.03 -8.62
C TYR A 33 7.62 8.43 -8.64
N ALA A 34 6.77 9.46 -8.61
CA ALA A 34 7.22 10.85 -8.67
C ALA A 34 7.99 11.30 -7.42
N VAL A 35 7.65 10.79 -6.23
CA VAL A 35 8.32 11.19 -4.98
C VAL A 35 9.52 10.31 -4.66
N HIS A 36 9.49 9.04 -5.05
CA HIS A 36 10.58 8.09 -4.78
C HIS A 36 10.49 6.84 -5.68
N ASP A 37 11.07 6.90 -6.87
CA ASP A 37 11.24 5.69 -7.68
C ASP A 37 12.33 4.79 -7.07
N SER A 38 12.08 3.47 -7.08
CA SER A 38 12.99 2.45 -6.57
C SER A 38 12.69 1.10 -7.22
N SER A 39 13.72 0.24 -7.33
CA SER A 39 13.56 -1.18 -7.72
C SER A 39 12.70 -1.96 -6.72
N ALA A 40 12.65 -1.54 -5.46
CA ALA A 40 11.80 -2.12 -4.43
C ALA A 40 10.30 -1.77 -4.57
N ASN A 41 9.94 -0.92 -5.54
CA ASN A 41 8.54 -0.53 -5.79
C ASN A 41 8.00 -1.28 -7.02
N PHE A 42 6.93 -2.06 -6.82
CA PHE A 42 6.13 -2.63 -7.89
C PHE A 42 4.93 -1.75 -8.19
N TYR A 43 4.91 -1.15 -9.37
CA TYR A 43 3.83 -0.28 -9.84
C TYR A 43 2.83 -1.08 -10.66
N MET A 44 1.64 -1.32 -10.11
CA MET A 44 0.60 -2.06 -10.84
C MET A 44 0.04 -1.22 -11.99
N LEU A 45 -0.15 -1.86 -13.14
CA LEU A 45 -0.70 -1.24 -14.35
C LEU A 45 -2.18 -1.57 -14.58
N GLY A 46 -2.67 -2.59 -13.91
CA GLY A 46 -4.05 -3.09 -13.98
C GLY A 46 -4.42 -3.84 -12.70
N SER A 47 -5.50 -4.65 -12.77
CA SER A 47 -5.91 -5.52 -11.67
C SER A 47 -6.19 -4.77 -10.36
N MET A 48 -7.00 -3.71 -10.44
CA MET A 48 -7.46 -2.97 -9.26
C MET A 48 -8.04 -3.94 -8.22
N GLY A 49 -7.68 -3.74 -6.95
CA GLY A 49 -8.05 -4.63 -5.84
C GLY A 49 -7.02 -5.72 -5.52
N MET A 50 -5.97 -5.88 -6.33
CA MET A 50 -5.01 -6.97 -6.14
C MET A 50 -3.70 -6.57 -5.44
N ALA A 51 -3.47 -5.28 -5.17
CA ALA A 51 -2.23 -4.85 -4.51
C ALA A 51 -2.05 -5.52 -3.14
N SER A 52 -3.12 -5.59 -2.35
CA SER A 52 -3.14 -6.24 -1.05
C SER A 52 -2.79 -7.74 -1.13
N SER A 53 -3.39 -8.47 -2.10
CA SER A 53 -3.15 -9.90 -2.29
C SER A 53 -1.73 -10.20 -2.81
N ILE A 54 -1.25 -9.40 -3.76
CA ILE A 54 0.10 -9.55 -4.32
C ILE A 54 1.13 -9.27 -3.23
N GLY A 55 0.98 -8.19 -2.48
CA GLY A 55 1.85 -7.86 -1.36
C GLY A 55 1.85 -8.95 -0.28
N LEU A 56 0.69 -9.50 0.07
CA LEU A 56 0.58 -10.61 1.01
C LEU A 56 1.33 -11.85 0.51
N GLY A 57 1.22 -12.17 -0.78
CA GLY A 57 1.96 -13.28 -1.41
C GLY A 57 3.48 -13.11 -1.29
N PHE A 58 4.00 -11.89 -1.51
CA PHE A 58 5.43 -11.61 -1.31
C PHE A 58 5.83 -11.69 0.17
N ALA A 59 5.01 -11.21 1.09
CA ALA A 59 5.30 -11.31 2.53
C ALA A 59 5.41 -12.77 3.00
N LEU A 60 4.54 -13.64 2.51
CA LEU A 60 4.56 -15.07 2.82
C LEU A 60 5.75 -15.80 2.18
N SER A 61 6.16 -15.40 0.97
CA SER A 61 7.29 -16.01 0.26
C SER A 61 8.66 -15.49 0.73
N ARG A 62 8.71 -14.29 1.30
CA ARG A 62 9.92 -13.63 1.80
C ARG A 62 9.72 -13.14 3.24
N PRO A 63 9.68 -14.06 4.21
CA PRO A 63 9.47 -13.71 5.62
C PRO A 63 10.62 -12.88 6.22
N ASP A 64 11.78 -12.87 5.56
CA ASP A 64 12.97 -12.06 5.88
C ASP A 64 12.87 -10.60 5.41
N ARG A 65 11.89 -10.25 4.56
CA ARG A 65 11.74 -8.91 3.99
C ARG A 65 10.46 -8.26 4.50
N ARG A 66 10.55 -6.98 4.83
CA ARG A 66 9.37 -6.17 5.07
C ARG A 66 8.61 -5.95 3.76
N VAL A 67 7.28 -6.12 3.74
CA VAL A 67 6.43 -5.88 2.57
C VAL A 67 5.31 -4.92 2.93
N ILE A 68 5.13 -3.90 2.11
CA ILE A 68 4.06 -2.91 2.24
C ILE A 68 3.20 -2.96 0.97
N ALA A 69 1.90 -3.22 1.13
CA ALA A 69 0.94 -2.98 0.06
C ALA A 69 0.37 -1.57 0.23
N LEU A 70 0.50 -0.73 -0.79
CA LEU A 70 -0.07 0.62 -0.83
C LEU A 70 -1.30 0.61 -1.71
N ASP A 71 -2.49 0.64 -1.12
CA ASP A 71 -3.75 0.48 -1.83
C ASP A 71 -4.69 1.69 -1.60
N GLY A 72 -5.76 1.78 -2.36
CA GLY A 72 -6.81 2.79 -2.20
C GLY A 72 -8.07 2.17 -1.58
N ASP A 73 -8.90 3.01 -0.95
CA ASP A 73 -10.16 2.60 -0.34
C ASP A 73 -11.09 1.87 -1.32
N GLY A 74 -11.33 2.46 -2.49
CA GLY A 74 -12.15 1.84 -3.53
C GLY A 74 -11.55 0.57 -4.13
N SER A 75 -10.23 0.45 -4.11
CA SER A 75 -9.51 -0.74 -4.58
C SER A 75 -9.66 -1.91 -3.59
N VAL A 76 -9.43 -1.67 -2.32
CA VAL A 76 -9.63 -2.69 -1.26
C VAL A 76 -11.07 -3.19 -1.22
N LEU A 77 -12.06 -2.31 -1.44
CA LEU A 77 -13.47 -2.70 -1.51
C LEU A 77 -13.79 -3.69 -2.64
N MET A 78 -12.96 -3.75 -3.69
CA MET A 78 -13.12 -4.75 -4.77
C MET A 78 -12.64 -6.14 -4.38
N ASN A 79 -11.82 -6.27 -3.33
CA ASN A 79 -11.22 -7.54 -2.93
C ASN A 79 -11.09 -7.68 -1.40
N LEU A 80 -12.21 -7.48 -0.70
CA LEU A 80 -12.28 -7.58 0.76
C LEU A 80 -11.88 -8.96 1.30
N GLY A 81 -12.00 -10.02 0.49
CA GLY A 81 -11.58 -11.36 0.86
C GLY A 81 -10.12 -11.48 1.27
N THR A 82 -9.25 -10.59 0.76
CA THR A 82 -7.84 -10.52 1.18
C THR A 82 -7.68 -10.23 2.67
N LEU A 83 -8.60 -9.47 3.29
CA LEU A 83 -8.54 -9.18 4.72
C LEU A 83 -8.69 -10.44 5.56
N ALA A 84 -9.57 -11.37 5.14
CA ALA A 84 -9.72 -12.65 5.81
C ALA A 84 -8.46 -13.52 5.68
N THR A 85 -7.85 -13.55 4.49
CA THR A 85 -6.59 -14.26 4.28
C THR A 85 -5.45 -13.63 5.08
N LEU A 86 -5.40 -12.31 5.16
CA LEU A 86 -4.43 -11.59 5.98
C LEU A 86 -4.58 -11.94 7.46
N ALA A 87 -5.82 -11.97 7.96
CA ALA A 87 -6.11 -12.33 9.34
C ALA A 87 -5.71 -13.77 9.67
N ASP A 88 -5.99 -14.72 8.77
CA ASP A 88 -5.65 -16.14 8.94
C ASP A 88 -4.14 -16.39 8.93
N GLN A 89 -3.40 -15.73 8.03
CA GLN A 89 -1.95 -15.92 7.89
C GLN A 89 -1.13 -15.07 8.88
N ASP A 90 -1.64 -13.92 9.31
CA ASP A 90 -1.06 -12.95 10.27
C ASP A 90 0.47 -12.75 10.13
N PRO A 91 0.99 -12.46 8.93
CA PRO A 91 2.43 -12.31 8.71
C PRO A 91 2.95 -11.03 9.37
N LYS A 92 3.97 -11.15 10.21
CA LYS A 92 4.51 -10.00 10.99
C LYS A 92 5.35 -9.03 10.15
N ASN A 93 5.73 -9.43 8.96
CA ASN A 93 6.48 -8.63 7.99
C ASN A 93 5.60 -7.89 6.96
N TYR A 94 4.27 -7.96 7.08
CA TYR A 94 3.33 -7.34 6.12
C TYR A 94 2.55 -6.17 6.72
N LEU A 95 2.38 -5.11 5.92
CA LEU A 95 1.50 -4.00 6.24
C LEU A 95 0.68 -3.61 5.01
N LEU A 96 -0.64 -3.65 5.12
CA LEU A 96 -1.54 -3.04 4.15
C LEU A 96 -1.83 -1.60 4.55
N ILE A 97 -1.36 -0.64 3.75
CA ILE A 97 -1.69 0.79 3.90
C ILE A 97 -2.82 1.13 2.93
N ILE A 98 -3.93 1.61 3.47
CA ILE A 98 -5.09 2.01 2.68
C ILE A 98 -5.19 3.54 2.67
N LEU A 99 -4.95 4.15 1.51
CA LEU A 99 -5.12 5.58 1.29
C LEU A 99 -6.62 5.86 1.06
N ASP A 100 -7.32 6.30 2.08
CA ASP A 100 -8.75 6.55 2.03
C ASP A 100 -9.04 8.03 1.79
N ASN A 101 -9.40 8.35 0.55
CA ASN A 101 -9.84 9.68 0.14
C ASN A 101 -11.34 9.75 -0.19
N GLY A 102 -12.08 8.65 -0.03
CA GLY A 102 -13.51 8.57 -0.29
C GLY A 102 -13.92 8.65 -1.76
N CYS A 103 -12.99 8.55 -2.72
CA CYS A 103 -13.35 8.65 -4.13
C CYS A 103 -12.44 7.86 -5.10
N TYR A 104 -13.00 7.53 -6.27
CA TYR A 104 -12.30 6.95 -7.42
C TYR A 104 -11.61 8.05 -8.23
N GLY A 105 -10.41 8.47 -7.81
CA GLY A 105 -9.71 9.64 -8.36
C GLY A 105 -9.35 9.55 -9.84
N SER A 106 -9.20 8.34 -10.40
CA SER A 106 -8.78 8.14 -11.81
C SER A 106 -9.92 8.28 -12.83
N THR A 107 -11.19 8.18 -12.39
CA THR A 107 -12.35 8.13 -13.30
C THR A 107 -13.33 9.29 -13.12
N GLY A 108 -12.97 10.30 -12.34
CA GLY A 108 -13.81 11.50 -12.15
C GLY A 108 -14.27 11.70 -10.71
N CYS A 109 -13.57 11.12 -9.74
CA CYS A 109 -13.82 11.29 -8.31
C CYS A 109 -15.25 10.89 -7.87
N GLN A 110 -15.79 9.83 -8.47
CA GLN A 110 -17.03 9.24 -7.99
C GLN A 110 -16.84 8.77 -6.56
N PRO A 111 -17.84 8.99 -5.67
CA PRO A 111 -17.71 8.61 -4.27
C PRO A 111 -17.59 7.09 -4.10
N THR A 112 -16.65 6.66 -3.29
CA THR A 112 -16.57 5.28 -2.81
C THR A 112 -17.57 5.05 -1.67
N CYS A 113 -17.78 3.81 -1.27
CA CYS A 113 -18.66 3.51 -0.13
C CYS A 113 -18.09 4.04 1.19
N THR A 114 -16.77 4.27 1.29
CA THR A 114 -16.10 4.76 2.52
C THR A 114 -16.48 6.21 2.85
N CYS A 115 -16.87 7.00 1.85
CA CYS A 115 -17.39 8.36 2.11
C CYS A 115 -18.79 8.38 2.76
N ARG A 116 -19.46 7.22 2.92
CA ARG A 116 -20.82 7.13 3.47
C ARG A 116 -20.90 6.18 4.68
N LYS A 117 -20.95 4.88 4.45
CA LYS A 117 -21.26 3.86 5.48
C LYS A 117 -20.18 2.81 5.66
N ALA A 118 -19.36 2.55 4.63
CA ALA A 118 -18.31 1.55 4.72
C ALA A 118 -17.18 2.05 5.62
N ASP A 119 -16.80 1.24 6.58
CA ASP A 119 -15.73 1.51 7.54
C ASP A 119 -14.65 0.43 7.38
N LEU A 120 -13.55 0.78 6.75
CA LEU A 120 -12.46 -0.15 6.47
C LEU A 120 -11.76 -0.65 7.74
N VAL A 121 -11.76 0.14 8.81
CA VAL A 121 -11.21 -0.30 10.11
C VAL A 121 -12.07 -1.44 10.65
N ARG A 122 -13.38 -1.23 10.75
CA ARG A 122 -14.31 -2.26 11.22
C ARG A 122 -14.36 -3.49 10.32
N MET A 123 -14.18 -3.30 9.00
CA MET A 123 -14.10 -4.42 8.06
C MET A 123 -12.85 -5.28 8.29
N ALA A 124 -11.70 -4.66 8.52
CA ALA A 124 -10.47 -5.35 8.83
C ALA A 124 -10.54 -6.06 10.20
N GLU A 125 -11.04 -5.37 11.23
CA GLU A 125 -11.29 -5.96 12.55
C GLU A 125 -12.29 -7.12 12.48
N GLY A 126 -13.39 -6.94 11.75
CA GLY A 126 -14.42 -7.98 11.54
C GLY A 126 -13.91 -9.18 10.76
N ALA A 127 -12.91 -9.02 9.89
CA ALA A 127 -12.21 -10.10 9.22
C ALA A 127 -11.22 -10.84 10.14
N GLY A 128 -10.93 -10.31 11.33
CA GLY A 128 -10.03 -10.90 12.33
C GLY A 128 -8.59 -10.39 12.29
N VAL A 129 -8.31 -9.28 11.54
CA VAL A 129 -6.97 -8.68 11.54
C VAL A 129 -6.66 -8.15 12.94
N SER A 130 -5.54 -8.59 13.52
CA SER A 130 -5.18 -8.34 14.92
C SER A 130 -4.67 -6.91 15.18
N ASP A 131 -4.00 -6.29 14.20
CA ASP A 131 -3.47 -4.92 14.31
C ASP A 131 -4.07 -4.04 13.21
N VAL A 132 -5.03 -3.22 13.59
CA VAL A 132 -5.72 -2.27 12.70
C VAL A 132 -5.61 -0.90 13.32
N SER A 133 -5.19 0.07 12.52
CA SER A 133 -5.08 1.46 12.98
C SER A 133 -5.55 2.45 11.91
N VAL A 134 -5.94 3.64 12.35
CA VAL A 134 -6.30 4.75 11.48
C VAL A 134 -5.49 5.98 11.86
N VAL A 135 -5.00 6.70 10.85
CA VAL A 135 -4.27 7.95 11.04
C VAL A 135 -4.91 9.07 10.19
N THR A 136 -4.93 10.26 10.75
CA THR A 136 -5.50 11.45 10.13
C THR A 136 -4.48 12.57 9.99
N ALA A 137 -3.36 12.49 10.70
CA ALA A 137 -2.29 13.46 10.70
C ALA A 137 -0.97 12.86 10.17
N PRO A 138 -0.15 13.66 9.45
CA PRO A 138 1.12 13.19 8.87
C PRO A 138 2.09 12.58 9.88
N GLU A 139 2.18 13.15 11.06
CA GLU A 139 3.07 12.73 12.15
C GLU A 139 2.76 11.34 12.72
N GLU A 140 1.52 10.86 12.53
CA GLU A 140 1.08 9.54 13.00
C GLU A 140 1.51 8.40 12.06
N ILE A 141 1.77 8.70 10.77
CA ILE A 141 2.06 7.70 9.74
C ILE A 141 3.26 6.85 10.12
N LYS A 142 4.35 7.49 10.56
CA LYS A 142 5.58 6.78 10.92
C LYS A 142 5.35 5.76 12.03
N SER A 143 4.60 6.12 13.06
CA SER A 143 4.26 5.22 14.17
C SER A 143 3.39 4.05 13.67
N GLY A 144 2.40 4.32 12.80
CA GLY A 144 1.57 3.28 12.20
C GLY A 144 2.35 2.30 11.34
N MET A 145 3.37 2.77 10.63
CA MET A 145 4.22 1.93 9.77
C MET A 145 5.18 1.00 10.53
N GLY A 146 5.38 1.22 11.83
CA GLY A 146 6.16 0.31 12.68
C GLY A 146 5.45 -1.01 13.01
N LYS A 147 4.19 -1.18 12.59
CA LYS A 147 3.33 -2.32 12.90
C LYS A 147 3.12 -3.22 11.67
N SER A 148 2.51 -4.40 11.88
CA SER A 148 1.95 -5.25 10.82
C SER A 148 0.44 -5.02 10.68
N GLY A 149 -0.25 -5.75 9.81
CA GLY A 149 -1.70 -5.70 9.68
C GLY A 149 -2.21 -4.62 8.74
N VAL A 150 -3.12 -3.74 9.20
CA VAL A 150 -3.78 -2.73 8.37
C VAL A 150 -3.66 -1.33 8.95
N LEU A 151 -3.20 -0.39 8.12
CA LEU A 151 -3.13 1.03 8.43
C LEU A 151 -4.03 1.82 7.46
N VAL A 152 -5.10 2.41 7.95
CA VAL A 152 -5.95 3.31 7.16
C VAL A 152 -5.44 4.74 7.30
N VAL A 153 -5.06 5.36 6.18
CA VAL A 153 -4.56 6.74 6.13
C VAL A 153 -5.64 7.62 5.49
N LYS A 154 -6.27 8.48 6.28
CA LYS A 154 -7.28 9.41 5.77
C LYS A 154 -6.63 10.55 5.01
N THR A 155 -6.99 10.69 3.73
CA THR A 155 -6.45 11.74 2.86
C THR A 155 -7.56 12.62 2.29
N GLU A 156 -7.18 13.80 1.84
CA GLU A 156 -8.09 14.72 1.16
C GLU A 156 -8.44 14.23 -0.25
N LEU A 157 -9.57 14.69 -0.75
CA LEU A 157 -9.93 14.54 -2.16
C LEU A 157 -8.89 15.20 -3.06
N GLY A 158 -8.66 14.60 -4.21
CA GLY A 158 -7.83 15.19 -5.27
C GLY A 158 -6.62 14.34 -5.63
N ASN A 159 -6.00 14.73 -6.76
CA ASN A 159 -4.85 14.07 -7.34
C ASN A 159 -3.72 15.09 -7.50
N ALA A 160 -2.49 14.71 -7.22
CA ALA A 160 -1.34 15.55 -7.52
C ALA A 160 -1.08 15.61 -9.04
N LYS A 161 -0.53 16.72 -9.50
CA LYS A 161 -0.06 16.87 -10.88
C LYS A 161 1.31 16.19 -11.02
N VAL A 162 1.28 14.89 -11.28
CA VAL A 162 2.48 14.07 -11.46
C VAL A 162 2.48 13.43 -12.84
N PRO A 163 3.65 13.15 -13.43
CA PRO A 163 3.75 12.49 -14.74
C PRO A 163 3.17 11.07 -14.71
N ILE A 164 2.98 10.49 -15.88
CA ILE A 164 2.76 9.06 -16.06
C ILE A 164 4.10 8.35 -15.77
N ILE A 165 4.05 7.14 -15.24
CA ILE A 165 5.23 6.30 -15.01
C ILE A 165 5.86 5.98 -16.35
N ASP A 166 7.12 6.34 -16.51
CA ASP A 166 7.91 6.13 -17.74
C ASP A 166 8.80 4.88 -17.61
N LEU A 167 8.15 3.74 -17.34
CA LEU A 167 8.77 2.42 -17.29
C LEU A 167 7.93 1.44 -18.09
N ALA A 168 8.58 0.60 -18.88
CA ALA A 168 7.90 -0.49 -19.56
C ALA A 168 7.42 -1.55 -18.55
N PRO A 169 6.30 -2.27 -18.83
CA PRO A 169 5.80 -3.32 -17.94
C PRO A 169 6.84 -4.38 -17.57
N CYS A 170 7.64 -4.82 -18.56
CA CYS A 170 8.73 -5.78 -18.32
C CYS A 170 9.81 -5.20 -17.41
N GLU A 171 10.14 -3.92 -17.57
CA GLU A 171 11.13 -3.24 -16.74
C GLU A 171 10.68 -3.16 -15.28
N ILE A 172 9.39 -2.84 -15.04
CA ILE A 172 8.84 -2.81 -13.67
C ILE A 172 9.00 -4.16 -12.99
N ILE A 173 8.62 -5.25 -13.67
CA ILE A 173 8.68 -6.58 -13.07
C ILE A 173 10.12 -7.07 -12.92
N ASP A 174 10.99 -6.85 -13.90
CA ASP A 174 12.38 -7.30 -13.86
C ASP A 174 13.15 -6.62 -12.73
N ARG A 175 13.00 -5.30 -12.57
CA ARG A 175 13.58 -4.52 -11.46
C ARG A 175 13.11 -5.04 -10.11
N PHE A 176 11.80 -5.21 -9.96
CA PHE A 176 11.21 -5.63 -8.69
C PHE A 176 11.58 -7.07 -8.34
N MET A 177 11.55 -8.00 -9.31
CA MET A 177 11.92 -9.40 -9.06
C MET A 177 13.40 -9.57 -8.73
N ALA A 178 14.28 -8.75 -9.32
CA ALA A 178 15.69 -8.71 -8.94
C ALA A 178 15.86 -8.26 -7.48
N GLU A 179 15.08 -7.26 -7.05
CA GLU A 179 15.07 -6.79 -5.67
C GLU A 179 14.51 -7.84 -4.70
N VAL A 180 13.41 -8.51 -5.08
CA VAL A 180 12.82 -9.62 -4.31
C VAL A 180 13.82 -10.77 -4.11
N ALA A 181 14.64 -11.06 -5.12
CA ALA A 181 15.63 -12.13 -5.05
C ALA A 181 16.87 -11.77 -4.18
N SER A 182 17.12 -10.47 -3.95
CA SER A 182 18.23 -10.00 -3.16
C SER A 182 18.08 -10.33 -1.67
N PRO A 183 19.16 -10.64 -0.95
CA PRO A 183 19.10 -10.81 0.50
C PRO A 183 18.68 -9.48 1.17
N SER A 184 17.98 -9.58 2.32
CA SER A 184 17.67 -8.39 3.12
C SER A 184 18.96 -7.68 3.55
N SER A 185 19.01 -6.35 3.39
CA SER A 185 20.12 -5.53 3.88
C SER A 185 20.12 -5.42 5.42
N CYS A 186 19.01 -5.80 6.07
CA CYS A 186 18.83 -5.82 7.52
C CYS A 186 19.05 -7.23 8.13
N SER A 187 20.08 -7.96 7.70
CA SER A 187 20.51 -9.15 8.45
C SER A 187 21.12 -8.68 9.78
N HIS A 188 20.29 -8.60 10.81
CA HIS A 188 20.79 -8.54 12.18
C HIS A 188 21.26 -9.93 12.60
N PRO A 189 22.46 -10.03 13.21
CA PRO A 189 22.94 -11.28 13.80
C PRO A 189 22.08 -11.74 14.97
#